data_a52695a2faafd697480b74d622d09242
#
_entry.id   a52695a2faafd697480b74d622d09242
#
_cell.length_a   1.000
_cell.length_b   1.000
_cell.length_c   1.000
_cell.angle_alpha   90.00
_cell.angle_beta   90.00
_cell.angle_gamma   90.00
#
_symmetry.space_group_name_H-M   'P 1'
#
loop_
_entity.id
_entity.type
_entity.pdbx_description
1 polymer ?
#
loop_
_entity_poly.entity_id
_entity_poly.type
_entity_poly.pdbx_seq_one_letter_code
_entity_poly.pdbx_strand_id
1 'polypeptide(L)'
;MYQLAFVINDTLVYWHSVILALAVATGIVLFLAAYCRRTGEIAAAAVACPVCTASAIALSRLVYWFFRPELYKSISEALGSNGCALMGAFLGCFLAACLLRLLKTVDSLPAMLDSLCIGGSAAIALGRLSFLFTPEDRGEILTGFTGLPFVHPVINATSGAVEYRFATFAFQAIAAGCIFLYLLLCFLRGLRKRQHQDGAITMKFLLLYCASQIVLDSTRYDGLHLRSNGFISAVQVACAVVLVLAIILLSVRFLRKAGWKLRLIPIWLLSAASLGGCAYTEYFVQRHGDRAVMAYGVMSICLLVIVFAGFLLLRWGQAVNREDTP
;
A
#
# COMPACT_ATOMS: atom_id res chain seq x y z
N MET A 1 12.96 17.80 12.17
CA MET A 1 14.42 17.73 11.95
C MET A 1 14.77 16.26 11.84
N TYR A 2 15.62 15.87 10.86
CA TYR A 2 16.09 14.49 10.75
C TYR A 2 17.01 14.15 11.91
N GLN A 3 16.77 13.03 12.59
CA GLN A 3 17.60 12.61 13.71
C GLN A 3 18.80 11.79 13.20
N LEU A 4 20.01 12.28 13.54
CA LEU A 4 21.26 11.65 13.20
C LEU A 4 21.42 10.34 14.01
N ALA A 5 21.79 9.24 13.33
CA ALA A 5 22.12 7.98 13.97
C ALA A 5 23.61 7.90 14.29
N PHE A 6 24.46 8.05 13.27
CA PHE A 6 25.92 8.01 13.37
C PHE A 6 26.57 8.64 12.13
N VAL A 7 27.90 8.78 12.17
CA VAL A 7 28.71 9.33 11.07
C VAL A 7 29.73 8.27 10.63
N ILE A 8 29.80 7.98 9.33
CA ILE A 8 30.80 7.07 8.75
C ILE A 8 31.54 7.84 7.65
N ASN A 9 32.87 7.97 7.77
CA ASN A 9 33.73 8.66 6.78
C ASN A 9 33.11 9.99 6.31
N ASP A 10 32.76 10.86 7.25
CA ASP A 10 32.10 12.17 7.03
C ASP A 10 30.70 12.11 6.40
N THR A 11 30.15 10.92 6.18
CA THR A 11 28.76 10.75 5.70
C THR A 11 27.80 10.66 6.88
N LEU A 12 26.82 11.56 6.92
CA LEU A 12 25.78 11.58 7.95
C LEU A 12 24.75 10.49 7.67
N VAL A 13 24.59 9.53 8.58
CA VAL A 13 23.57 8.48 8.51
C VAL A 13 22.45 8.80 9.49
N TYR A 14 21.22 8.84 9.00
CA TYR A 14 20.02 9.17 9.77
C TYR A 14 19.26 7.91 10.18
N TRP A 15 18.59 7.93 11.33
CA TRP A 15 17.76 6.83 11.80
C TRP A 15 16.69 6.42 10.81
N HIS A 16 16.10 7.38 10.10
CA HIS A 16 15.16 7.10 9.02
C HIS A 16 15.73 6.13 7.98
N SER A 17 16.94 6.40 7.50
CA SER A 17 17.60 5.55 6.48
C SER A 17 17.92 4.15 7.01
N VAL A 18 18.36 4.04 8.28
CA VAL A 18 18.65 2.75 8.92
C VAL A 18 17.39 1.90 9.03
N ILE A 19 16.30 2.46 9.53
CA ILE A 19 15.04 1.72 9.67
C ILE A 19 14.46 1.37 8.29
N LEU A 20 14.57 2.25 7.30
CA LEU A 20 14.13 1.97 5.94
C LEU A 20 14.94 0.81 5.32
N ALA A 21 16.25 0.78 5.52
CA ALA A 21 17.09 -0.34 5.07
C ALA A 21 16.70 -1.66 5.75
N LEU A 22 16.46 -1.65 7.07
CA LEU A 22 15.95 -2.81 7.81
C LEU A 22 14.56 -3.26 7.30
N ALA A 23 13.69 -2.32 6.97
CA ALA A 23 12.37 -2.61 6.40
C ALA A 23 12.48 -3.34 5.05
N VAL A 24 13.34 -2.85 4.16
CA VAL A 24 13.59 -3.48 2.86
C VAL A 24 14.21 -4.87 3.05
N ALA A 25 15.22 -5.01 3.92
CA ALA A 25 15.85 -6.30 4.22
C ALA A 25 14.83 -7.31 4.77
N THR A 26 13.98 -6.89 5.71
CA THR A 26 12.89 -7.73 6.26
C THR A 26 11.93 -8.16 5.16
N GLY A 27 11.53 -7.24 4.27
CA GLY A 27 10.68 -7.54 3.13
C GLY A 27 11.27 -8.59 2.21
N ILE A 28 12.56 -8.46 1.88
CA ILE A 28 13.31 -9.42 1.04
C ILE A 28 13.35 -10.80 1.71
N VAL A 29 13.72 -10.88 2.99
CA VAL A 29 13.80 -12.16 3.72
C VAL A 29 12.45 -12.85 3.78
N LEU A 30 11.38 -12.11 4.05
CA LEU A 30 10.02 -12.67 4.10
C LEU A 30 9.52 -13.08 2.70
N PHE A 31 9.82 -12.32 1.66
CA PHE A 31 9.53 -12.71 0.28
C PHE A 31 10.24 -14.01 -0.08
N LEU A 32 11.56 -14.11 0.16
CA LEU A 32 12.34 -15.32 -0.10
C LEU A 32 11.76 -16.51 0.66
N ALA A 33 11.51 -16.37 1.96
CA ALA A 33 10.95 -17.43 2.79
C ALA A 33 9.56 -17.88 2.29
N ALA A 34 8.69 -16.94 1.90
CA ALA A 34 7.35 -17.26 1.42
C ALA A 34 7.41 -17.93 0.04
N TYR A 35 8.18 -17.37 -0.90
CA TYR A 35 8.28 -17.88 -2.26
C TYR A 35 8.94 -19.27 -2.31
N CYS A 36 10.09 -19.45 -1.64
CA CYS A 36 10.79 -20.72 -1.61
C CYS A 36 9.96 -21.83 -0.91
N ARG A 37 9.23 -21.51 0.17
CA ARG A 37 8.34 -22.48 0.83
C ARG A 37 7.15 -22.89 -0.03
N ARG A 38 6.73 -22.04 -0.95
CA ARG A 38 5.59 -22.31 -1.82
C ARG A 38 5.96 -23.04 -3.09
N THR A 39 7.05 -22.63 -3.75
CA THR A 39 7.44 -23.12 -5.09
C THR A 39 8.64 -24.08 -5.05
N GLY A 40 9.49 -23.99 -4.04
CA GLY A 40 10.78 -24.69 -4.00
C GLY A 40 11.89 -24.05 -4.85
N GLU A 41 11.59 -22.98 -5.60
CA GLU A 41 12.46 -22.38 -6.62
C GLU A 41 13.39 -21.33 -6.01
N ILE A 42 14.49 -21.76 -5.39
CA ILE A 42 15.45 -20.83 -4.75
C ILE A 42 16.15 -19.95 -5.79
N ALA A 43 16.54 -20.51 -6.94
CA ALA A 43 17.24 -19.76 -7.99
C ALA A 43 16.36 -18.62 -8.56
N ALA A 44 15.09 -18.91 -8.84
CA ALA A 44 14.14 -17.90 -9.30
C ALA A 44 13.93 -16.79 -8.26
N ALA A 45 13.84 -17.15 -6.97
CA ALA A 45 13.73 -16.19 -5.88
C ALA A 45 14.96 -15.29 -5.77
N ALA A 46 16.18 -15.86 -5.89
CA ALA A 46 17.44 -15.12 -5.84
C ALA A 46 17.58 -14.10 -6.97
N VAL A 47 17.09 -14.41 -8.18
CA VAL A 47 17.03 -13.46 -9.31
C VAL A 47 15.94 -12.42 -9.11
N ALA A 48 14.78 -12.84 -8.61
CA ALA A 48 13.63 -11.94 -8.43
C ALA A 48 13.90 -10.83 -7.39
N CYS A 49 14.64 -11.10 -6.32
CA CYS A 49 14.95 -10.13 -5.28
C CYS A 49 15.62 -8.85 -5.81
N PRO A 50 16.81 -8.91 -6.45
CA PRO A 50 17.47 -7.71 -6.93
C PRO A 50 16.69 -7.02 -8.04
N VAL A 51 16.04 -7.75 -8.94
CA VAL A 51 15.25 -7.19 -10.03
C VAL A 51 14.05 -6.42 -9.50
N CYS A 52 13.27 -7.00 -8.59
CA CYS A 52 12.12 -6.31 -7.98
C CYS A 52 12.56 -5.12 -7.12
N THR A 53 13.64 -5.25 -6.36
CA THR A 53 14.14 -4.16 -5.52
C THR A 53 14.65 -3.00 -6.37
N ALA A 54 15.44 -3.25 -7.40
CA ALA A 54 15.94 -2.21 -8.31
C ALA A 54 14.78 -1.51 -9.05
N SER A 55 13.83 -2.27 -9.60
CA SER A 55 12.64 -1.71 -10.25
C SER A 55 11.76 -0.90 -9.28
N ALA A 56 11.59 -1.36 -8.05
CA ALA A 56 10.84 -0.64 -7.03
C ALA A 56 11.49 0.71 -6.71
N ILE A 57 12.82 0.74 -6.50
CA ILE A 57 13.56 1.98 -6.24
C ILE A 57 13.48 2.92 -7.44
N ALA A 58 13.79 2.44 -8.64
CA ALA A 58 13.79 3.27 -9.84
C ALA A 58 12.42 3.89 -10.11
N LEU A 59 11.36 3.08 -10.11
CA LEU A 59 10.01 3.59 -10.38
C LEU A 59 9.43 4.41 -9.23
N SER A 60 9.80 4.15 -7.97
CA SER A 60 9.38 5.02 -6.86
C SER A 60 9.93 6.44 -7.00
N ARG A 61 11.16 6.59 -7.48
CA ARG A 61 11.80 7.88 -7.72
C ARG A 61 11.25 8.57 -8.96
N LEU A 62 11.06 7.83 -10.06
CA LEU A 62 10.46 8.36 -11.29
C LEU A 62 9.03 8.87 -11.06
N VAL A 63 8.22 8.13 -10.32
CA VAL A 63 6.86 8.55 -9.98
C VAL A 63 6.88 9.76 -9.06
N TYR A 64 7.78 9.81 -8.08
CA TYR A 64 7.92 10.99 -7.23
C TYR A 64 8.32 12.22 -8.05
N TRP A 65 9.31 12.10 -8.94
CA TRP A 65 9.71 13.16 -9.86
C TRP A 65 8.56 13.63 -10.76
N PHE A 66 7.75 12.70 -11.26
CA PHE A 66 6.59 13.05 -12.10
C PHE A 66 5.59 13.97 -11.37
N PHE A 67 5.37 13.76 -10.07
CA PHE A 67 4.46 14.58 -9.26
C PHE A 67 5.12 15.84 -8.68
N ARG A 68 6.44 15.87 -8.55
CA ARG A 68 7.23 16.98 -7.99
C ARG A 68 8.41 17.37 -8.88
N PRO A 69 8.16 17.68 -10.17
CA PRO A 69 9.25 18.00 -11.09
C PRO A 69 9.97 19.30 -10.74
N GLU A 70 9.32 20.20 -9.98
CA GLU A 70 9.89 21.44 -9.52
C GLU A 70 11.07 21.27 -8.56
N LEU A 71 11.20 20.10 -7.93
CA LEU A 71 12.28 19.80 -6.99
C LEU A 71 13.59 19.39 -7.68
N TYR A 72 13.56 19.05 -8.97
CA TYR A 72 14.68 18.46 -9.67
C TYR A 72 14.89 19.09 -11.05
N LYS A 73 16.16 19.39 -11.38
CA LYS A 73 16.54 19.97 -12.68
C LYS A 73 16.59 18.92 -13.80
N SER A 74 16.81 17.65 -13.46
CA SER A 74 16.95 16.56 -14.43
C SER A 74 16.48 15.22 -13.86
N ILE A 75 16.22 14.25 -14.75
CA ILE A 75 15.87 12.87 -14.37
C ILE A 75 17.02 12.19 -13.61
N SER A 76 18.28 12.46 -13.99
CA SER A 76 19.46 11.91 -13.33
C SER A 76 19.56 12.41 -11.88
N GLU A 77 19.25 13.66 -11.62
CA GLU A 77 19.18 14.22 -10.27
C GLU A 77 18.04 13.58 -9.47
N ALA A 78 16.87 13.41 -10.05
CA ALA A 78 15.74 12.74 -9.42
C ALA A 78 16.04 11.28 -9.03
N LEU A 79 16.80 10.54 -9.84
CA LEU A 79 17.22 9.17 -9.54
C LEU A 79 18.29 9.10 -8.44
N GLY A 80 19.13 10.12 -8.32
CA GLY A 80 20.22 10.20 -7.33
C GLY A 80 19.83 10.84 -5.99
N SER A 81 18.70 11.58 -5.94
CA SER A 81 18.29 12.38 -4.78
C SER A 81 17.32 11.66 -3.84
N ASN A 82 16.92 12.36 -2.77
CA ASN A 82 15.89 11.91 -1.84
C ASN A 82 14.49 12.15 -2.44
N GLY A 83 13.54 11.33 -2.04
CA GLY A 83 12.14 11.39 -2.48
C GLY A 83 11.72 10.10 -3.19
N CYS A 84 10.71 9.45 -2.61
CA CYS A 84 10.20 8.18 -3.10
C CYS A 84 8.67 8.16 -2.97
N ALA A 85 8.00 7.67 -4.02
CA ALA A 85 6.57 7.43 -3.99
C ALA A 85 6.28 5.93 -3.89
N LEU A 86 5.62 5.50 -2.81
CA LEU A 86 5.34 4.07 -2.57
C LEU A 86 4.52 3.43 -3.70
N MET A 87 3.60 4.18 -4.33
CA MET A 87 2.86 3.69 -5.50
C MET A 87 3.77 3.35 -6.68
N GLY A 88 4.88 4.09 -6.86
CA GLY A 88 5.90 3.77 -7.85
C GLY A 88 6.64 2.47 -7.52
N ALA A 89 6.92 2.21 -6.25
CA ALA A 89 7.52 0.95 -5.82
C ALA A 89 6.61 -0.26 -6.10
N PHE A 90 5.30 -0.14 -5.85
CA PHE A 90 4.33 -1.18 -6.23
C PHE A 90 4.30 -1.43 -7.73
N LEU A 91 4.27 -0.37 -8.53
CA LEU A 91 4.30 -0.49 -9.99
C LEU A 91 5.59 -1.16 -10.44
N GLY A 92 6.75 -0.79 -9.85
CA GLY A 92 8.04 -1.38 -10.13
C GLY A 92 8.08 -2.88 -9.83
N CYS A 93 7.64 -3.29 -8.64
CA CYS A 93 7.55 -4.71 -8.29
C CYS A 93 6.62 -5.48 -9.23
N PHE A 94 5.47 -4.92 -9.59
CA PHE A 94 4.52 -5.56 -10.48
C PHE A 94 5.09 -5.74 -11.90
N LEU A 95 5.69 -4.69 -12.48
CA LEU A 95 6.30 -4.77 -13.81
C LEU A 95 7.50 -5.72 -13.83
N ALA A 96 8.34 -5.71 -12.79
CA ALA A 96 9.43 -6.66 -12.62
C ALA A 96 8.93 -8.11 -12.57
N ALA A 97 7.87 -8.38 -11.80
CA ALA A 97 7.24 -9.70 -11.73
C ALA A 97 6.71 -10.16 -13.10
N CYS A 98 6.04 -9.25 -13.84
CA CYS A 98 5.58 -9.53 -15.20
C CYS A 98 6.74 -9.83 -16.15
N LEU A 99 7.83 -9.04 -16.08
CA LEU A 99 9.03 -9.25 -16.89
C LEU A 99 9.68 -10.61 -16.61
N LEU A 100 9.87 -10.96 -15.33
CA LEU A 100 10.44 -12.25 -14.94
C LEU A 100 9.56 -13.44 -15.39
N ARG A 101 8.24 -13.26 -15.40
CA ARG A 101 7.33 -14.26 -15.97
C ARG A 101 7.46 -14.36 -17.49
N LEU A 102 7.60 -13.26 -18.20
CA LEU A 102 7.82 -13.23 -19.66
C LEU A 102 9.15 -13.89 -20.04
N LEU A 103 10.20 -13.67 -19.26
CA LEU A 103 11.51 -14.28 -19.40
C LEU A 103 11.55 -15.76 -18.96
N LYS A 104 10.42 -16.30 -18.48
CA LYS A 104 10.30 -17.67 -17.96
C LYS A 104 11.23 -17.99 -16.79
N THR A 105 11.70 -16.95 -16.07
CA THR A 105 12.50 -17.11 -14.85
C THR A 105 11.64 -17.54 -13.68
N VAL A 106 10.35 -17.20 -13.70
CA VAL A 106 9.34 -17.52 -12.69
C VAL A 106 8.19 -18.26 -13.33
N ASP A 107 7.80 -19.43 -12.78
CA ASP A 107 6.75 -20.27 -13.34
C ASP A 107 5.34 -19.77 -13.07
N SER A 108 5.10 -19.12 -11.92
CA SER A 108 3.78 -18.63 -11.53
C SER A 108 3.83 -17.17 -11.08
N LEU A 109 3.32 -16.27 -11.94
CA LEU A 109 3.15 -14.85 -11.59
C LEU A 109 2.27 -14.65 -10.34
N PRO A 110 1.10 -15.31 -10.18
CA PRO A 110 0.29 -15.14 -8.98
C PRO A 110 1.00 -15.62 -7.70
N ALA A 111 1.79 -16.70 -7.75
CA ALA A 111 2.55 -17.18 -6.60
C ALA A 111 3.63 -16.18 -6.19
N MET A 112 4.30 -15.56 -7.16
CA MET A 112 5.29 -14.51 -6.92
C MET A 112 4.64 -13.27 -6.32
N LEU A 113 3.52 -12.78 -6.88
CA LEU A 113 2.81 -11.61 -6.35
C LEU A 113 2.28 -11.86 -4.94
N ASP A 114 1.76 -13.05 -4.62
CA ASP A 114 1.32 -13.41 -3.27
C ASP A 114 2.48 -13.32 -2.26
N SER A 115 3.66 -13.81 -2.65
CA SER A 115 4.87 -13.75 -1.80
C SER A 115 5.41 -12.33 -1.65
N LEU A 116 5.37 -11.53 -2.73
CA LEU A 116 5.71 -10.09 -2.69
C LEU A 116 4.78 -9.30 -1.77
N CYS A 117 3.48 -9.62 -1.74
CA CYS A 117 2.54 -8.97 -0.84
C CYS A 117 2.83 -9.25 0.64
N ILE A 118 3.31 -10.47 0.98
CA ILE A 118 3.71 -10.81 2.36
C ILE A 118 4.95 -9.99 2.76
N GLY A 119 6.02 -10.06 1.98
CA GLY A 119 7.25 -9.30 2.24
C GLY A 119 7.02 -7.79 2.20
N GLY A 120 6.27 -7.32 1.18
CA GLY A 120 5.97 -5.91 0.99
C GLY A 120 5.15 -5.30 2.13
N SER A 121 4.12 -5.99 2.63
CA SER A 121 3.32 -5.49 3.76
C SER A 121 4.14 -5.33 5.04
N ALA A 122 5.07 -6.24 5.33
CA ALA A 122 6.00 -6.11 6.46
C ALA A 122 6.99 -4.95 6.24
N ALA A 123 7.55 -4.83 5.03
CA ALA A 123 8.44 -3.72 4.69
C ALA A 123 7.74 -2.36 4.80
N ILE A 124 6.47 -2.26 4.40
CA ILE A 124 5.69 -1.03 4.55
C ILE A 124 5.47 -0.71 6.02
N ALA A 125 5.07 -1.70 6.84
CA ALA A 125 4.82 -1.49 8.27
C ALA A 125 6.06 -0.92 8.97
N LEU A 126 7.22 -1.54 8.76
CA LEU A 126 8.49 -1.06 9.34
C LEU A 126 8.96 0.25 8.68
N GLY A 127 8.83 0.38 7.36
CA GLY A 127 9.22 1.58 6.64
C GLY A 127 8.44 2.82 7.07
N ARG A 128 7.14 2.68 7.38
CA ARG A 128 6.33 3.79 7.94
C ARG A 128 6.79 4.21 9.33
N LEU A 129 7.30 3.30 10.15
CA LEU A 129 7.87 3.67 11.46
C LEU A 129 9.13 4.53 11.35
N SER A 130 9.85 4.49 10.21
CA SER A 130 11.02 5.35 10.00
C SER A 130 10.69 6.84 10.03
N PHE A 131 9.44 7.21 9.70
CA PHE A 131 8.97 8.59 9.74
C PHE A 131 8.83 9.16 11.17
N LEU A 132 8.98 8.33 12.20
CA LEU A 132 9.15 8.81 13.58
C LEU A 132 10.33 9.80 13.69
N PHE A 133 11.36 9.61 12.89
CA PHE A 133 12.63 10.35 12.91
C PHE A 133 12.73 11.46 11.84
N THR A 134 11.62 11.77 11.15
CA THR A 134 11.55 12.84 10.14
C THR A 134 10.30 13.68 10.35
N PRO A 135 10.24 14.90 9.80
CA PRO A 135 9.03 15.74 9.84
C PRO A 135 7.96 15.33 8.83
N GLU A 136 8.26 14.39 7.94
CA GLU A 136 7.39 13.95 6.84
C GLU A 136 6.30 12.98 7.29
N ASP A 137 5.33 12.74 6.41
CA ASP A 137 4.23 11.79 6.59
C ASP A 137 3.36 12.11 7.83
N ARG A 138 3.13 13.40 8.06
CA ARG A 138 2.30 13.95 9.14
C ARG A 138 0.94 14.38 8.60
N GLY A 139 -0.02 14.43 9.51
CA GLY A 139 -1.34 14.98 9.25
C GLY A 139 -1.44 16.47 9.57
N GLU A 140 -2.68 16.93 9.68
CA GLU A 140 -3.00 18.32 10.02
C GLU A 140 -2.54 18.70 11.41
N ILE A 141 -2.45 20.03 11.64
CA ILE A 141 -2.13 20.60 12.95
C ILE A 141 -3.33 20.40 13.87
N LEU A 142 -3.07 19.81 15.05
CA LEU A 142 -4.07 19.61 16.08
C LEU A 142 -3.89 20.66 17.19
N THR A 143 -4.83 21.57 17.33
CA THR A 143 -4.87 22.54 18.42
C THR A 143 -5.60 21.95 19.62
N GLY A 144 -5.00 22.00 20.81
CA GLY A 144 -5.65 21.55 22.06
C GLY A 144 -5.47 20.07 22.44
N PHE A 145 -4.76 19.25 21.65
CA PHE A 145 -4.59 17.80 21.88
C PHE A 145 -3.12 17.40 22.07
N THR A 146 -2.34 18.20 22.75
CA THR A 146 -0.86 18.05 22.84
C THR A 146 -0.37 16.83 23.63
N GLY A 147 -1.21 16.16 24.39
CA GLY A 147 -0.84 15.02 25.26
C GLY A 147 -1.25 13.64 24.74
N LEU A 148 -1.79 13.53 23.54
CA LEU A 148 -2.25 12.25 23.00
C LEU A 148 -1.13 11.47 22.30
N PRO A 149 -1.08 10.13 22.40
CA PRO A 149 0.01 9.32 21.85
C PRO A 149 0.11 9.35 20.32
N PHE A 150 -0.93 9.81 19.64
CA PHE A 150 -0.98 9.95 18.18
C PHE A 150 -0.75 11.38 17.69
N VAL A 151 -0.31 12.27 18.58
CA VAL A 151 0.07 13.66 18.27
C VAL A 151 1.57 13.81 18.42
N HIS A 152 2.24 14.25 17.38
CA HIS A 152 3.69 14.35 17.34
C HIS A 152 4.14 15.80 17.12
N PRO A 153 5.08 16.31 17.95
CA PRO A 153 5.62 17.65 17.76
C PRO A 153 6.53 17.69 16.52
N VAL A 154 6.37 18.71 15.71
CA VAL A 154 7.20 19.02 14.54
C VAL A 154 7.60 20.48 14.59
N ILE A 155 8.88 20.76 14.33
CA ILE A 155 9.36 22.15 14.22
C ILE A 155 9.06 22.63 12.79
N ASN A 156 8.25 23.66 12.68
CA ASN A 156 7.98 24.31 11.40
C ASN A 156 9.28 24.94 10.89
N ALA A 157 9.72 24.54 9.69
CA ALA A 157 10.98 25.00 9.11
C ALA A 157 11.00 26.52 8.81
N THR A 158 9.84 27.14 8.60
CA THR A 158 9.70 28.56 8.23
C THR A 158 9.59 29.44 9.45
N SER A 159 8.79 29.06 10.45
CA SER A 159 8.52 29.89 11.63
C SER A 159 9.37 29.54 12.85
N GLY A 160 10.02 28.37 12.87
CA GLY A 160 10.71 27.80 14.03
C GLY A 160 9.77 27.37 15.17
N ALA A 161 8.46 27.53 15.01
CA ALA A 161 7.47 27.18 16.03
C ALA A 161 7.26 25.66 16.09
N VAL A 162 6.95 25.16 17.30
CA VAL A 162 6.55 23.74 17.48
C VAL A 162 5.08 23.62 17.14
N GLU A 163 4.77 22.80 16.12
CA GLU A 163 3.43 22.42 15.71
C GLU A 163 3.15 20.99 16.16
N TYR A 164 1.98 20.75 16.72
CA TYR A 164 1.52 19.42 17.07
C TYR A 164 0.67 18.86 15.95
N ARG A 165 1.16 17.78 15.29
CA ARG A 165 0.54 17.20 14.11
C ARG A 165 0.09 15.76 14.34
N PHE A 166 -0.98 15.36 13.66
CA PHE A 166 -1.47 13.99 13.69
C PHE A 166 -0.42 13.01 13.11
N ALA A 167 -0.16 11.92 13.82
CA ALA A 167 0.87 10.93 13.45
C ALA A 167 0.34 9.93 12.42
N THR A 168 0.01 10.37 11.21
CA THR A 168 -0.54 9.54 10.13
C THR A 168 0.34 8.34 9.84
N PHE A 169 1.67 8.50 9.84
CA PHE A 169 2.65 7.43 9.63
C PHE A 169 2.46 6.26 10.61
N ALA A 170 2.12 6.54 11.87
CA ALA A 170 1.93 5.49 12.87
C ALA A 170 0.68 4.66 12.57
N PHE A 171 -0.42 5.29 12.18
CA PHE A 171 -1.63 4.59 11.77
C PHE A 171 -1.42 3.80 10.47
N GLN A 172 -0.64 4.32 9.51
CA GLN A 172 -0.27 3.59 8.31
C GLN A 172 0.63 2.38 8.63
N ALA A 173 1.55 2.51 9.59
CA ALA A 173 2.38 1.41 10.06
C ALA A 173 1.54 0.32 10.74
N ILE A 174 0.62 0.70 11.63
CA ILE A 174 -0.29 -0.24 12.32
C ILE A 174 -1.19 -0.95 11.31
N ALA A 175 -1.81 -0.21 10.38
CA ALA A 175 -2.66 -0.81 9.34
C ALA A 175 -1.88 -1.82 8.48
N ALA A 176 -0.69 -1.46 8.00
CA ALA A 176 0.16 -2.35 7.22
C ALA A 176 0.62 -3.57 8.05
N GLY A 177 0.93 -3.39 9.34
CA GLY A 177 1.28 -4.46 10.27
C GLY A 177 0.13 -5.45 10.50
N CYS A 178 -1.09 -4.96 10.71
CA CYS A 178 -2.29 -5.79 10.82
C CYS A 178 -2.56 -6.56 9.52
N ILE A 179 -2.42 -5.91 8.37
CA ILE A 179 -2.54 -6.55 7.06
C ILE A 179 -1.47 -7.64 6.90
N PHE A 180 -0.22 -7.35 7.22
CA PHE A 180 0.87 -8.34 7.19
C PHE A 180 0.55 -9.58 8.03
N LEU A 181 0.16 -9.39 9.29
CA LEU A 181 -0.18 -10.51 10.19
C LEU A 181 -1.35 -11.33 9.63
N TYR A 182 -2.38 -10.67 9.12
CA TYR A 182 -3.52 -11.35 8.50
C TYR A 182 -3.11 -12.17 7.26
N LEU A 183 -2.30 -11.59 6.36
CA LEU A 183 -1.82 -12.27 5.15
C LEU A 183 -0.90 -13.43 5.50
N LEU A 184 0.00 -13.26 6.47
CA LEU A 184 0.88 -14.31 6.96
C LEU A 184 0.07 -15.49 7.52
N LEU A 185 -0.94 -15.23 8.35
CA LEU A 185 -1.84 -16.26 8.87
C LEU A 185 -2.60 -16.98 7.75
N CYS A 186 -3.07 -16.25 6.73
CA CYS A 186 -3.70 -16.85 5.55
C CYS A 186 -2.73 -17.75 4.79
N PHE A 187 -1.49 -17.31 4.60
CA PHE A 187 -0.44 -18.06 3.92
C PHE A 187 -0.09 -19.34 4.68
N LEU A 188 0.19 -19.25 5.98
CA LEU A 188 0.54 -20.42 6.81
C LEU A 188 -0.59 -21.44 6.88
N ARG A 189 -1.85 -20.98 6.97
CA ARG A 189 -3.03 -21.89 6.89
C ARG A 189 -3.14 -22.57 5.53
N GLY A 190 -2.83 -21.85 4.43
CA GLY A 190 -2.79 -22.39 3.09
C GLY A 190 -1.73 -23.48 2.94
N LEU A 191 -0.51 -23.23 3.46
CA LEU A 191 0.57 -24.21 3.49
C LEU A 191 0.16 -25.49 4.24
N ARG A 192 -0.38 -25.33 5.47
CA ARG A 192 -0.78 -26.46 6.30
C ARG A 192 -1.88 -27.32 5.68
N LYS A 193 -2.83 -26.68 4.97
CA LYS A 193 -3.97 -27.38 4.33
C LYS A 193 -3.66 -27.86 2.91
N ARG A 194 -2.48 -27.59 2.37
CA ARG A 194 -2.12 -27.80 0.96
C ARG A 194 -3.12 -27.21 -0.03
N GLN A 195 -3.85 -26.18 0.38
CA GLN A 195 -4.86 -25.48 -0.41
C GLN A 195 -4.39 -24.06 -0.73
N HIS A 196 -3.48 -23.94 -1.67
CA HIS A 196 -3.07 -22.63 -2.18
C HIS A 196 -3.92 -22.24 -3.39
N GLN A 197 -4.58 -21.09 -3.26
CA GLN A 197 -5.21 -20.44 -4.40
C GLN A 197 -4.30 -19.30 -4.86
N ASP A 198 -3.80 -19.46 -6.07
CA ASP A 198 -2.90 -18.50 -6.69
C ASP A 198 -3.56 -17.12 -6.86
N GLY A 199 -2.89 -16.08 -6.33
CA GLY A 199 -3.34 -14.69 -6.37
C GLY A 199 -4.38 -14.32 -5.30
N ALA A 200 -4.76 -15.24 -4.39
CA ALA A 200 -5.75 -14.93 -3.35
C ALA A 200 -5.17 -13.98 -2.28
N ILE A 201 -3.90 -14.13 -1.93
CA ILE A 201 -3.20 -13.25 -0.97
C ILE A 201 -3.06 -11.85 -1.57
N THR A 202 -2.67 -11.76 -2.84
CA THR A 202 -2.57 -10.51 -3.59
C THR A 202 -3.90 -9.76 -3.59
N MET A 203 -5.01 -10.43 -3.90
CA MET A 203 -6.32 -9.79 -3.89
C MET A 203 -6.72 -9.29 -2.50
N LYS A 204 -6.46 -10.06 -1.44
CA LYS A 204 -6.71 -9.63 -0.05
C LYS A 204 -5.86 -8.42 0.32
N PHE A 205 -4.57 -8.44 -0.07
CA PHE A 205 -3.68 -7.31 0.14
C PHE A 205 -4.22 -6.05 -0.54
N LEU A 206 -4.54 -6.11 -1.84
CA LEU A 206 -5.03 -4.97 -2.61
C LEU A 206 -6.32 -4.39 -2.00
N LEU A 207 -7.29 -5.24 -1.63
CA LEU A 207 -8.54 -4.81 -1.02
C LEU A 207 -8.30 -4.09 0.32
N LEU A 208 -7.52 -4.68 1.21
CA LEU A 208 -7.29 -4.13 2.56
C LEU A 208 -6.38 -2.90 2.52
N TYR A 209 -5.27 -2.99 1.76
CA TYR A 209 -4.28 -1.93 1.72
C TYR A 209 -4.82 -0.68 1.02
N CYS A 210 -5.42 -0.82 -0.17
CA CYS A 210 -5.97 0.33 -0.88
C CYS A 210 -7.10 1.01 -0.10
N ALA A 211 -7.99 0.24 0.53
CA ALA A 211 -9.03 0.80 1.38
C ALA A 211 -8.44 1.60 2.56
N SER A 212 -7.45 1.04 3.27
CA SER A 212 -6.80 1.75 4.38
C SER A 212 -6.06 3.01 3.93
N GLN A 213 -5.41 2.97 2.76
CA GLN A 213 -4.65 4.12 2.26
C GLN A 213 -5.56 5.27 1.79
N ILE A 214 -6.74 5.02 1.26
CA ILE A 214 -7.68 6.09 0.87
C ILE A 214 -8.02 6.97 2.08
N VAL A 215 -8.31 6.38 3.25
CA VAL A 215 -8.59 7.14 4.48
C VAL A 215 -7.32 7.78 5.04
N LEU A 216 -6.24 7.01 5.17
CA LEU A 216 -5.03 7.48 5.86
C LEU A 216 -4.28 8.54 5.05
N ASP A 217 -4.28 8.45 3.73
CA ASP A 217 -3.66 9.46 2.87
C ASP A 217 -4.45 10.77 2.84
N SER A 218 -5.79 10.72 3.02
CA SER A 218 -6.63 11.91 3.20
C SER A 218 -6.26 12.72 4.45
N THR A 219 -5.72 12.08 5.48
CA THR A 219 -5.27 12.79 6.70
C THR A 219 -3.88 13.41 6.57
N ARG A 220 -3.16 13.19 5.47
CA ARG A 220 -1.80 13.71 5.25
C ARG A 220 -1.79 15.13 4.77
N TYR A 221 -0.87 15.92 5.32
CA TYR A 221 -0.60 17.29 4.87
C TYR A 221 0.34 17.32 3.64
N ASP A 222 1.30 16.40 3.56
CA ASP A 222 2.36 16.37 2.56
C ASP A 222 2.07 15.40 1.39
N GLY A 223 0.80 15.06 1.17
CA GLY A 223 0.37 14.15 0.11
C GLY A 223 0.81 14.59 -1.30
N LEU A 224 0.97 13.62 -2.21
CA LEU A 224 1.21 13.90 -3.62
C LEU A 224 -0.13 14.21 -4.30
N HIS A 225 -0.29 15.44 -4.79
CA HIS A 225 -1.52 15.88 -5.46
C HIS A 225 -1.34 15.96 -6.98
N LEU A 226 -2.42 15.74 -7.71
CA LEU A 226 -2.46 16.02 -9.15
C LEU A 226 -2.40 17.54 -9.38
N ARG A 227 -1.56 17.97 -10.31
CA ARG A 227 -1.20 19.40 -10.56
C ARG A 227 -2.40 20.35 -10.72
N SER A 228 -3.52 19.87 -11.25
CA SER A 228 -4.66 20.74 -11.58
C SER A 228 -5.64 20.97 -10.42
N ASN A 229 -5.64 20.09 -9.43
CA ASN A 229 -6.68 20.11 -8.40
C ASN A 229 -6.08 19.66 -7.07
N GLY A 230 -5.39 20.47 -6.31
CA GLY A 230 -4.84 20.13 -4.99
C GLY A 230 -5.84 19.47 -3.99
N PHE A 231 -6.85 18.85 -4.50
CA PHE A 231 -8.07 18.40 -3.85
C PHE A 231 -8.06 16.90 -3.48
N ILE A 232 -7.55 16.03 -4.39
CA ILE A 232 -7.48 14.59 -4.17
C ILE A 232 -6.03 14.15 -4.37
N SER A 233 -5.52 13.34 -3.44
CA SER A 233 -4.19 12.77 -3.53
C SER A 233 -4.10 11.77 -4.68
N ALA A 234 -2.95 11.77 -5.37
CA ALA A 234 -2.66 10.77 -6.41
C ALA A 234 -2.70 9.33 -5.87
N VAL A 235 -2.34 9.14 -4.61
CA VAL A 235 -2.39 7.83 -3.92
C VAL A 235 -3.83 7.38 -3.74
N GLN A 236 -4.74 8.28 -3.34
CA GLN A 236 -6.17 7.96 -3.22
C GLN A 236 -6.77 7.55 -4.55
N VAL A 237 -6.48 8.30 -5.63
CA VAL A 237 -6.97 7.95 -6.98
C VAL A 237 -6.42 6.59 -7.42
N ALA A 238 -5.12 6.35 -7.27
CA ALA A 238 -4.51 5.07 -7.62
C ALA A 238 -5.14 3.91 -6.84
N CYS A 239 -5.33 4.08 -5.52
CA CYS A 239 -5.97 3.07 -4.67
C CYS A 239 -7.44 2.81 -5.08
N ALA A 240 -8.20 3.85 -5.40
CA ALA A 240 -9.58 3.71 -5.88
C ALA A 240 -9.63 2.93 -7.20
N VAL A 241 -8.76 3.26 -8.16
CA VAL A 241 -8.64 2.51 -9.44
C VAL A 241 -8.29 1.05 -9.19
N VAL A 242 -7.33 0.77 -8.30
CA VAL A 242 -6.94 -0.62 -7.97
C VAL A 242 -8.09 -1.38 -7.31
N LEU A 243 -8.88 -0.75 -6.41
CA LEU A 243 -10.07 -1.37 -5.81
C LEU A 243 -11.11 -1.72 -6.88
N VAL A 244 -11.41 -0.81 -7.80
CA VAL A 244 -12.34 -1.08 -8.92
C VAL A 244 -11.85 -2.24 -9.77
N LEU A 245 -10.57 -2.23 -10.16
CA LEU A 245 -9.97 -3.31 -10.93
C LEU A 245 -10.00 -4.65 -10.19
N ALA A 246 -9.75 -4.66 -8.87
CA ALA A 246 -9.84 -5.85 -8.05
C ALA A 246 -11.28 -6.43 -8.04
N ILE A 247 -12.30 -5.59 -7.85
CA ILE A 247 -13.72 -6.01 -7.89
C ILE A 247 -14.08 -6.55 -9.29
N ILE A 248 -13.66 -5.89 -10.36
CA ILE A 248 -13.88 -6.34 -11.75
C ILE A 248 -13.21 -7.70 -11.97
N LEU A 249 -11.94 -7.85 -11.64
CA LEU A 249 -11.20 -9.10 -11.82
C LEU A 249 -11.81 -10.27 -11.03
N LEU A 250 -12.23 -10.03 -9.80
CA LEU A 250 -12.91 -11.04 -8.97
C LEU A 250 -14.28 -11.41 -9.56
N SER A 251 -15.03 -10.42 -10.05
CA SER A 251 -16.31 -10.65 -10.73
C SER A 251 -16.15 -11.46 -12.01
N VAL A 252 -15.16 -11.11 -12.85
CA VAL A 252 -14.86 -11.86 -14.09
C VAL A 252 -14.42 -13.28 -13.79
N ARG A 253 -13.58 -13.50 -12.78
CA ARG A 253 -13.18 -14.85 -12.35
C ARG A 253 -14.38 -15.68 -11.90
N PHE A 254 -15.31 -15.07 -11.16
CA PHE A 254 -16.52 -15.72 -10.72
C PHE A 254 -17.46 -16.04 -11.91
N LEU A 255 -17.68 -15.06 -12.81
CA LEU A 255 -18.54 -15.23 -13.99
C LEU A 255 -18.05 -16.34 -14.94
N ARG A 256 -16.74 -16.44 -15.16
CA ARG A 256 -16.14 -17.47 -16.01
C ARG A 256 -16.38 -18.89 -15.49
N LYS A 257 -16.55 -19.05 -14.16
CA LYS A 257 -16.73 -20.34 -13.51
C LYS A 257 -18.20 -20.69 -13.25
N ALA A 258 -18.93 -19.73 -12.70
CA ALA A 258 -20.33 -19.95 -12.24
C ALA A 258 -21.38 -19.47 -13.24
N GLY A 259 -20.98 -18.85 -14.35
CA GLY A 259 -21.89 -18.17 -15.27
C GLY A 259 -22.53 -16.93 -14.66
N TRP A 260 -23.47 -16.35 -15.40
CA TRP A 260 -24.19 -15.15 -14.93
C TRP A 260 -25.06 -15.45 -13.71
N LYS A 261 -24.91 -14.63 -12.68
CA LYS A 261 -25.73 -14.70 -11.45
C LYS A 261 -26.24 -13.31 -11.07
N LEU A 262 -27.55 -13.18 -10.92
CA LEU A 262 -28.20 -11.91 -10.53
C LEU A 262 -27.62 -11.31 -9.23
N ARG A 263 -27.11 -12.14 -8.34
CA ARG A 263 -26.47 -11.73 -7.07
C ARG A 263 -25.21 -10.84 -7.22
N LEU A 264 -24.65 -10.72 -8.43
CA LEU A 264 -23.52 -9.79 -8.69
C LEU A 264 -23.98 -8.34 -8.80
N ILE A 265 -25.21 -8.10 -9.27
CA ILE A 265 -25.74 -6.74 -9.48
C ILE A 265 -25.70 -5.93 -8.18
N PRO A 266 -26.24 -6.41 -7.04
CA PRO A 266 -26.19 -5.65 -5.78
C PRO A 266 -24.75 -5.40 -5.31
N ILE A 267 -23.78 -6.30 -5.56
CA ILE A 267 -22.38 -6.07 -5.23
C ILE A 267 -21.81 -4.91 -6.03
N TRP A 268 -22.08 -4.85 -7.33
CA TRP A 268 -21.59 -3.77 -8.19
C TRP A 268 -22.22 -2.43 -7.83
N LEU A 269 -23.55 -2.41 -7.62
CA LEU A 269 -24.26 -1.20 -7.20
C LEU A 269 -23.77 -0.68 -5.85
N LEU A 270 -23.59 -1.57 -4.88
CA LEU A 270 -23.11 -1.24 -3.55
C LEU A 270 -21.65 -0.74 -3.61
N SER A 271 -20.78 -1.38 -4.41
CA SER A 271 -19.40 -0.92 -4.58
C SER A 271 -19.33 0.45 -5.26
N ALA A 272 -20.13 0.69 -6.29
CA ALA A 272 -20.21 1.98 -6.98
C ALA A 272 -20.74 3.09 -6.05
N ALA A 273 -21.83 2.82 -5.30
CA ALA A 273 -22.38 3.76 -4.33
C ALA A 273 -21.37 4.09 -3.21
N SER A 274 -20.64 3.08 -2.72
CA SER A 274 -19.61 3.26 -1.70
C SER A 274 -18.42 4.09 -2.20
N LEU A 275 -17.98 3.89 -3.44
CA LEU A 275 -16.95 4.76 -4.05
C LEU A 275 -17.43 6.20 -4.24
N GLY A 276 -18.67 6.38 -4.67
CA GLY A 276 -19.31 7.70 -4.74
C GLY A 276 -19.40 8.36 -3.36
N GLY A 277 -19.71 7.60 -2.33
CA GLY A 277 -19.71 8.04 -0.94
C GLY A 277 -18.32 8.47 -0.46
N CYS A 278 -17.27 7.72 -0.82
CA CYS A 278 -15.87 8.11 -0.51
C CYS A 278 -15.49 9.42 -1.20
N ALA A 279 -15.81 9.59 -2.49
CA ALA A 279 -15.52 10.81 -3.22
C ALA A 279 -16.28 12.03 -2.64
N TYR A 280 -17.54 11.83 -2.25
CA TYR A 280 -18.35 12.88 -1.61
C TYR A 280 -17.79 13.27 -0.24
N THR A 281 -17.42 12.29 0.59
CA THR A 281 -16.86 12.55 1.92
C THR A 281 -15.50 13.22 1.84
N GLU A 282 -14.65 12.87 0.88
CA GLU A 282 -13.39 13.57 0.63
C GLU A 282 -13.63 15.03 0.27
N TYR A 283 -14.56 15.29 -0.66
CA TYR A 283 -14.99 16.67 -0.99
C TYR A 283 -15.47 17.41 0.25
N PHE A 284 -16.24 16.74 1.11
CA PHE A 284 -16.79 17.35 2.32
C PHE A 284 -15.72 17.70 3.34
N VAL A 285 -14.72 16.83 3.56
CA VAL A 285 -13.57 17.10 4.45
C VAL A 285 -12.82 18.34 4.00
N GLN A 286 -12.58 18.47 2.71
CA GLN A 286 -11.81 19.59 2.16
C GLN A 286 -12.55 20.93 2.27
N ARG A 287 -13.88 20.92 2.28
CA ARG A 287 -14.73 22.15 2.32
C ARG A 287 -15.23 22.51 3.71
N HIS A 288 -15.42 21.53 4.61
CA HIS A 288 -16.12 21.69 5.89
C HIS A 288 -15.30 20.98 6.99
N GLY A 289 -14.09 21.49 7.28
CA GLY A 289 -13.15 20.86 8.22
C GLY A 289 -13.66 20.65 9.64
N ASP A 290 -14.67 21.40 10.09
CA ASP A 290 -15.34 21.30 11.41
C ASP A 290 -16.05 19.95 11.65
N ARG A 291 -16.35 19.17 10.60
CA ARG A 291 -16.98 17.82 10.68
C ARG A 291 -16.11 16.69 10.11
N ALA A 292 -14.79 16.89 10.04
CA ALA A 292 -13.87 15.94 9.46
C ALA A 292 -13.97 14.53 10.08
N VAL A 293 -14.09 14.42 11.40
CA VAL A 293 -14.21 13.12 12.10
C VAL A 293 -15.43 12.32 11.62
N MET A 294 -16.58 12.97 11.44
CA MET A 294 -17.79 12.31 10.93
C MET A 294 -17.59 11.87 9.48
N ALA A 295 -16.98 12.71 8.64
CA ALA A 295 -16.72 12.39 7.24
C ALA A 295 -15.75 11.22 7.09
N TYR A 296 -14.66 11.17 7.87
CA TYR A 296 -13.75 10.02 7.92
C TYR A 296 -14.44 8.75 8.40
N GLY A 297 -15.38 8.86 9.35
CA GLY A 297 -16.21 7.74 9.80
C GLY A 297 -17.05 7.16 8.66
N VAL A 298 -17.77 8.02 7.91
CA VAL A 298 -18.57 7.59 6.76
C VAL A 298 -17.70 7.02 5.65
N MET A 299 -16.56 7.65 5.32
CA MET A 299 -15.60 7.14 4.35
C MET A 299 -15.12 5.74 4.72
N SER A 300 -14.77 5.53 5.99
CA SER A 300 -14.32 4.23 6.50
C SER A 300 -15.40 3.15 6.35
N ILE A 301 -16.67 3.47 6.64
CA ILE A 301 -17.80 2.55 6.45
C ILE A 301 -17.96 2.19 4.97
N CYS A 302 -17.93 3.17 4.07
CA CYS A 302 -17.99 2.93 2.62
C CYS A 302 -16.87 2.00 2.13
N LEU A 303 -15.64 2.21 2.59
CA LEU A 303 -14.50 1.37 2.22
C LEU A 303 -14.59 -0.04 2.81
N LEU A 304 -15.09 -0.20 4.05
CA LEU A 304 -15.37 -1.51 4.63
C LEU A 304 -16.41 -2.28 3.82
N VAL A 305 -17.42 -1.61 3.28
CA VAL A 305 -18.43 -2.22 2.40
C VAL A 305 -17.78 -2.75 1.12
N ILE A 306 -16.88 -1.99 0.48
CA ILE A 306 -16.14 -2.44 -0.72
C ILE A 306 -15.25 -3.64 -0.40
N VAL A 307 -14.52 -3.58 0.71
CA VAL A 307 -13.68 -4.69 1.18
C VAL A 307 -14.52 -5.94 1.41
N PHE A 308 -15.65 -5.81 2.09
CA PHE A 308 -16.58 -6.92 2.34
C PHE A 308 -17.11 -7.52 1.03
N ALA A 309 -17.52 -6.68 0.08
CA ALA A 309 -17.94 -7.11 -1.26
C ALA A 309 -16.84 -7.92 -1.97
N GLY A 310 -15.58 -7.44 -1.92
CA GLY A 310 -14.44 -8.16 -2.47
C GLY A 310 -14.19 -9.51 -1.79
N PHE A 311 -14.30 -9.58 -0.46
CA PHE A 311 -14.18 -10.84 0.29
C PHE A 311 -15.31 -11.82 -0.02
N LEU A 312 -16.53 -11.35 -0.23
CA LEU A 312 -17.64 -12.20 -0.67
C LEU A 312 -17.36 -12.82 -2.03
N LEU A 313 -16.89 -12.00 -3.01
CA LEU A 313 -16.51 -12.49 -4.34
C LEU A 313 -15.39 -13.53 -4.26
N LEU A 314 -14.38 -13.32 -3.41
CA LEU A 314 -13.31 -14.29 -3.16
C LEU A 314 -13.87 -15.60 -2.61
N ARG A 315 -14.76 -15.56 -1.62
CA ARG A 315 -15.40 -16.76 -1.04
C ARG A 315 -16.24 -17.51 -2.05
N TRP A 316 -17.05 -16.82 -2.83
CA TRP A 316 -17.87 -17.46 -3.86
C TRP A 316 -17.04 -18.12 -4.95
N GLY A 317 -15.95 -17.47 -5.40
CA GLY A 317 -15.02 -18.07 -6.35
C GLY A 317 -14.31 -19.31 -5.79
N GLN A 318 -14.13 -19.39 -4.46
CA GLN A 318 -13.57 -20.56 -3.79
C GLN A 318 -14.57 -21.71 -3.65
N ALA A 319 -15.86 -21.41 -3.40
CA ALA A 319 -16.90 -22.42 -3.27
C ALA A 319 -17.10 -23.17 -4.59
N VAL A 320 -17.17 -22.44 -5.72
CA VAL A 320 -17.30 -23.04 -7.06
C VAL A 320 -16.14 -23.99 -7.38
N ASN A 321 -14.89 -23.63 -6.99
CA ASN A 321 -13.73 -24.52 -7.20
C ASN A 321 -13.79 -25.84 -6.40
N ARG A 322 -14.54 -25.89 -5.29
CA ARG A 322 -14.69 -27.12 -4.50
C ARG A 322 -15.74 -28.07 -5.05
N GLU A 323 -16.73 -27.52 -5.74
CA GLU A 323 -17.78 -28.32 -6.38
C GLU A 323 -17.25 -28.99 -7.67
N ASP A 324 -16.22 -28.43 -8.32
CA ASP A 324 -15.60 -28.96 -9.54
C ASP A 324 -14.49 -30.00 -9.28
N THR A 325 -14.11 -30.23 -8.02
CA THR A 325 -13.14 -31.30 -7.65
C THR A 325 -13.92 -32.54 -7.23
N PRO A 326 -13.89 -33.64 -8.06
CA PRO A 326 -14.54 -34.91 -7.75
C PRO A 326 -13.98 -35.58 -6.50
#